data_3e4135b171141656bc1a2eff52aad22d
#
_entry.id   3e4135b171141656bc1a2eff52aad22d
#
_cell.length_a   1.000
_cell.length_b   1.000
_cell.length_c   1.000
_cell.angle_alpha   90.00
_cell.angle_beta   90.00
_cell.angle_gamma   90.00
#
_symmetry.space_group_name_H-M   'P 1'
#
loop_
_entity.id
_entity.type
_entity.pdbx_description
1 polymer ?
#
loop_
_entity_poly.entity_id
_entity_poly.type
_entity_poly.pdbx_seq_one_letter_code
_entity_poly.pdbx_strand_id
1 'polypeptide(L)'
;MTQKIRGKNALDKIRFGVIGTGFWGRNHARVLSELPETSLVAVCDIDPTQGQNIAKKYETQWYKQSNDLLRMKDIDAVCICTPTTTHATIALSAAENRKHLLIEKPIAANTVEAKKIVETCESLELKTMTGFIERFNPGTRRLKELIGKGVLGEVVLAYARRLNRWPERIGDVGVVKDSAIHDFDLMRFLFEEEPVSVFARAGSIGHKFEDYAEVMMRFSGIKTGFVEANWLTPHKVRTFSVTGREAIAEMDFISQQIVVENVSEISTKKHEWGEPLKIELRHFANTIRDGGTPDVTAHDGLRALEICEAVLQSSATGEVVSVPR
;
A
#
# COMPACT_ATOMS: atom_id res chain seq x y z
N MET A 1 -29.70 -8.89 17.76
CA MET A 1 -29.85 -10.03 16.83
C MET A 1 -28.60 -10.04 15.93
N THR A 2 -27.65 -10.88 16.26
CA THR A 2 -26.39 -11.07 15.52
C THR A 2 -26.71 -11.80 14.21
N GLN A 3 -26.66 -11.07 13.11
CA GLN A 3 -26.75 -11.68 11.78
C GLN A 3 -25.46 -12.48 11.56
N LYS A 4 -25.52 -13.82 11.74
CA LYS A 4 -24.45 -14.73 11.35
C LYS A 4 -24.11 -14.46 9.90
N ILE A 5 -22.86 -14.02 9.64
CA ILE A 5 -22.27 -13.99 8.30
C ILE A 5 -22.36 -15.44 7.80
N ARG A 6 -23.21 -15.67 6.80
CA ARG A 6 -23.28 -16.98 6.11
C ARG A 6 -21.91 -17.19 5.47
N GLY A 7 -21.22 -18.26 5.87
CA GLY A 7 -20.05 -18.74 5.15
C GLY A 7 -20.42 -18.89 3.66
N LYS A 8 -19.80 -18.09 2.81
CA LYS A 8 -20.02 -18.18 1.36
C LYS A 8 -19.36 -19.47 0.87
N ASN A 9 -20.04 -20.19 -0.02
CA ASN A 9 -19.47 -21.35 -0.70
C ASN A 9 -18.24 -20.93 -1.51
N ALA A 10 -17.29 -21.84 -1.73
CA ALA A 10 -16.04 -21.59 -2.49
C ALA A 10 -16.27 -21.06 -3.93
N LEU A 11 -17.53 -21.05 -4.41
CA LEU A 11 -17.95 -20.56 -5.72
C LEU A 11 -18.53 -19.14 -5.68
N ASP A 12 -18.75 -18.54 -4.50
CA ASP A 12 -19.38 -17.23 -4.39
C ASP A 12 -18.34 -16.12 -4.62
N LYS A 13 -18.52 -15.35 -5.68
CA LYS A 13 -17.70 -14.16 -5.96
C LYS A 13 -17.91 -13.09 -4.90
N ILE A 14 -16.83 -12.43 -4.47
CA ILE A 14 -16.92 -11.22 -3.64
C ILE A 14 -17.33 -10.04 -4.53
N ARG A 15 -18.37 -9.32 -4.13
CA ARG A 15 -18.96 -8.22 -4.89
C ARG A 15 -18.36 -6.90 -4.44
N PHE A 16 -17.68 -6.23 -5.36
CA PHE A 16 -16.92 -5.01 -5.09
C PHE A 16 -17.58 -3.76 -5.67
N GLY A 17 -17.47 -2.66 -4.91
CA GLY A 17 -17.58 -1.30 -5.41
C GLY A 17 -16.21 -0.63 -5.48
N VAL A 18 -16.01 0.27 -6.45
CA VAL A 18 -14.80 1.11 -6.53
C VAL A 18 -15.20 2.56 -6.37
N ILE A 19 -14.62 3.27 -5.39
CA ILE A 19 -14.89 4.67 -5.09
C ILE A 19 -13.66 5.50 -5.47
N GLY A 20 -13.84 6.42 -6.43
CA GLY A 20 -12.77 7.11 -7.15
C GLY A 20 -12.30 6.32 -8.36
N THR A 21 -12.52 6.84 -9.58
CA THR A 21 -12.15 6.18 -10.85
C THR A 21 -10.98 6.88 -11.56
N GLY A 22 -10.15 7.59 -10.79
CA GLY A 22 -8.89 8.17 -11.24
C GLY A 22 -7.87 7.13 -11.70
N PHE A 23 -6.58 7.46 -11.61
CA PHE A 23 -5.50 6.56 -12.09
C PHE A 23 -5.54 5.17 -11.43
N TRP A 24 -5.63 5.09 -10.11
CA TRP A 24 -5.68 3.80 -9.40
C TRP A 24 -7.04 3.14 -9.50
N GLY A 25 -8.14 3.88 -9.27
CA GLY A 25 -9.46 3.28 -9.29
C GLY A 25 -9.84 2.60 -10.61
N ARG A 26 -9.45 3.15 -11.77
CA ARG A 26 -9.63 2.47 -13.06
C ARG A 26 -8.84 1.18 -13.19
N ASN A 27 -7.65 1.07 -12.54
CA ASN A 27 -6.88 -0.16 -12.51
C ASN A 27 -7.53 -1.18 -11.57
N HIS A 28 -8.03 -0.75 -10.39
CA HIS A 28 -8.82 -1.61 -9.51
C HIS A 28 -10.07 -2.13 -10.22
N ALA A 29 -10.84 -1.26 -10.89
CA ALA A 29 -12.03 -1.68 -11.65
C ALA A 29 -11.68 -2.71 -12.72
N ARG A 30 -10.57 -2.51 -13.48
CA ARG A 30 -10.11 -3.49 -14.47
C ARG A 30 -9.81 -4.83 -13.83
N VAL A 31 -8.97 -4.86 -12.82
CA VAL A 31 -8.54 -6.11 -12.19
C VAL A 31 -9.70 -6.84 -11.54
N LEU A 32 -10.61 -6.12 -10.85
CA LEU A 32 -11.81 -6.72 -10.26
C LEU A 32 -12.75 -7.31 -11.29
N SER A 33 -12.80 -6.75 -12.51
CA SER A 33 -13.60 -7.32 -13.61
C SER A 33 -12.96 -8.56 -14.25
N GLU A 34 -11.63 -8.70 -14.17
CA GLU A 34 -10.87 -9.82 -14.75
C GLU A 34 -10.75 -11.03 -13.79
N LEU A 35 -10.79 -10.81 -12.48
CA LEU A 35 -10.61 -11.87 -11.49
C LEU A 35 -11.84 -12.76 -11.37
N PRO A 36 -11.69 -14.10 -11.48
CA PRO A 36 -12.82 -15.01 -11.34
C PRO A 36 -13.43 -15.02 -9.94
N GLU A 37 -12.66 -14.63 -8.91
CA GLU A 37 -13.07 -14.58 -7.50
C GLU A 37 -13.91 -13.34 -7.17
N THR A 38 -14.00 -12.36 -8.07
CA THR A 38 -14.62 -11.06 -7.81
C THR A 38 -15.72 -10.72 -8.83
N SER A 39 -16.58 -9.78 -8.45
CA SER A 39 -17.55 -9.13 -9.33
C SER A 39 -17.53 -7.63 -9.08
N LEU A 40 -17.27 -6.84 -10.11
CA LEU A 40 -17.39 -5.38 -10.03
C LEU A 40 -18.86 -5.00 -10.20
N VAL A 41 -19.52 -4.56 -9.12
CA VAL A 41 -20.96 -4.25 -9.09
C VAL A 41 -21.23 -2.80 -9.42
N ALA A 42 -20.41 -1.89 -8.89
CA ALA A 42 -20.60 -0.46 -9.08
C ALA A 42 -19.28 0.31 -9.01
N VAL A 43 -19.26 1.47 -9.63
CA VAL A 43 -18.21 2.47 -9.48
C VAL A 43 -18.80 3.81 -9.03
N CYS A 44 -18.03 4.59 -8.29
CA CYS A 44 -18.42 5.93 -7.85
C CYS A 44 -17.33 6.93 -8.23
N ASP A 45 -17.73 8.04 -8.82
CA ASP A 45 -16.87 9.21 -9.05
C ASP A 45 -17.70 10.49 -9.09
N ILE A 46 -17.19 11.55 -8.51
CA ILE A 46 -17.80 12.88 -8.56
C ILE A 46 -17.78 13.48 -9.97
N ASP A 47 -16.78 13.09 -10.79
CA ASP A 47 -16.71 13.41 -12.21
C ASP A 47 -17.58 12.43 -12.99
N PRO A 48 -18.73 12.90 -13.55
CA PRO A 48 -19.62 12.01 -14.26
C PRO A 48 -19.01 11.43 -15.53
N THR A 49 -18.09 12.15 -16.18
CA THR A 49 -17.43 11.68 -17.39
C THR A 49 -16.53 10.50 -17.10
N GLN A 50 -15.69 10.58 -16.06
CA GLN A 50 -14.82 9.48 -15.66
C GLN A 50 -15.62 8.28 -15.16
N GLY A 51 -16.58 8.51 -14.24
CA GLY A 51 -17.37 7.45 -13.65
C GLY A 51 -18.21 6.69 -14.67
N GLN A 52 -18.93 7.39 -15.55
CA GLN A 52 -19.77 6.78 -16.60
C GLN A 52 -18.95 6.00 -17.64
N ASN A 53 -17.76 6.51 -18.01
CA ASN A 53 -16.88 5.82 -18.94
C ASN A 53 -16.40 4.47 -18.38
N ILE A 54 -16.03 4.43 -17.11
CA ILE A 54 -15.61 3.19 -16.44
C ILE A 54 -16.79 2.25 -16.27
N ALA A 55 -17.96 2.75 -15.86
CA ALA A 55 -19.18 1.96 -15.73
C ALA A 55 -19.59 1.31 -17.04
N LYS A 56 -19.59 2.08 -18.14
CA LYS A 56 -19.89 1.56 -19.50
C LYS A 56 -18.88 0.51 -19.94
N LYS A 57 -17.58 0.75 -19.69
CA LYS A 57 -16.50 -0.16 -20.10
C LYS A 57 -16.62 -1.54 -19.47
N TYR A 58 -17.05 -1.63 -18.21
CA TYR A 58 -17.15 -2.87 -17.45
C TYR A 58 -18.58 -3.32 -17.20
N GLU A 59 -19.56 -2.74 -17.91
CA GLU A 59 -20.99 -3.09 -17.84
C GLU A 59 -21.52 -3.09 -16.40
N THR A 60 -21.16 -2.03 -15.63
CA THR A 60 -21.52 -1.88 -14.22
C THR A 60 -22.28 -0.58 -13.97
N GLN A 61 -22.71 -0.35 -12.72
CA GLN A 61 -23.45 0.85 -12.34
C GLN A 61 -22.49 1.97 -11.94
N TRP A 62 -22.88 3.22 -12.24
CA TRP A 62 -22.18 4.42 -11.77
C TRP A 62 -23.04 5.21 -10.78
N TYR A 63 -22.38 5.68 -9.74
CA TYR A 63 -22.94 6.57 -8.73
C TYR A 63 -22.07 7.83 -8.60
N LYS A 64 -22.71 8.98 -8.44
CA LYS A 64 -21.99 10.24 -8.20
C LYS A 64 -21.55 10.37 -6.75
N GLN A 65 -22.36 9.90 -5.82
CA GLN A 65 -22.10 10.00 -4.37
C GLN A 65 -21.73 8.64 -3.80
N SER A 66 -20.66 8.59 -3.01
CA SER A 66 -20.19 7.36 -2.39
C SER A 66 -21.26 6.72 -1.49
N ASN A 67 -22.04 7.52 -0.76
CA ASN A 67 -23.09 7.03 0.11
C ASN A 67 -24.17 6.23 -0.63
N ASP A 68 -24.46 6.56 -1.89
CA ASP A 68 -25.45 5.82 -2.67
C ASP A 68 -24.94 4.42 -3.02
N LEU A 69 -23.66 4.32 -3.39
CA LEU A 69 -22.98 3.04 -3.61
C LEU A 69 -22.89 2.23 -2.30
N LEU A 70 -22.52 2.87 -1.19
CA LEU A 70 -22.33 2.19 0.09
C LEU A 70 -23.61 1.59 0.67
N ARG A 71 -24.79 2.16 0.38
CA ARG A 71 -26.10 1.62 0.79
C ARG A 71 -26.54 0.37 0.02
N MET A 72 -25.87 0.02 -1.07
CA MET A 72 -26.20 -1.16 -1.85
C MET A 72 -25.97 -2.44 -1.03
N LYS A 73 -26.98 -3.29 -0.92
CA LYS A 73 -26.91 -4.56 -0.16
C LYS A 73 -26.15 -5.67 -0.89
N ASP A 74 -25.98 -5.51 -2.18
CA ASP A 74 -25.27 -6.45 -3.06
C ASP A 74 -23.79 -6.14 -3.24
N ILE A 75 -23.23 -5.19 -2.50
CA ILE A 75 -21.80 -4.95 -2.37
C ILE A 75 -21.30 -5.51 -1.04
N ASP A 76 -20.25 -6.32 -1.09
CA ASP A 76 -19.60 -6.91 0.09
C ASP A 76 -18.39 -6.09 0.54
N ALA A 77 -17.65 -5.53 -0.40
CA ALA A 77 -16.42 -4.80 -0.16
C ALA A 77 -16.26 -3.57 -1.09
N VAL A 78 -15.46 -2.61 -0.67
CA VAL A 78 -15.15 -1.43 -1.48
C VAL A 78 -13.64 -1.19 -1.56
N CYS A 79 -13.19 -0.74 -2.74
CA CYS A 79 -11.86 -0.16 -2.93
C CYS A 79 -12.00 1.37 -2.91
N ILE A 80 -11.30 2.05 -2.00
CA ILE A 80 -11.29 3.50 -1.86
C ILE A 80 -10.03 4.03 -2.51
N CYS A 81 -10.20 4.68 -3.68
CA CYS A 81 -9.12 5.16 -4.56
C CYS A 81 -9.25 6.66 -4.86
N THR A 82 -9.84 7.40 -3.94
CA THR A 82 -10.05 8.84 -3.99
C THR A 82 -8.81 9.62 -3.53
N PRO A 83 -8.78 10.96 -3.55
CA PRO A 83 -7.72 11.72 -2.89
C PRO A 83 -7.62 11.38 -1.39
N THR A 84 -6.39 11.35 -0.86
CA THR A 84 -6.07 10.95 0.52
C THR A 84 -6.91 11.69 1.58
N THR A 85 -7.17 12.97 1.34
CA THR A 85 -7.96 13.81 2.26
C THR A 85 -9.41 13.37 2.44
N THR A 86 -9.90 12.48 1.59
CA THR A 86 -11.28 11.95 1.65
C THR A 86 -11.35 10.52 2.17
N HIS A 87 -10.21 9.83 2.32
CA HIS A 87 -10.16 8.41 2.70
C HIS A 87 -10.89 8.14 4.01
N ALA A 88 -10.60 8.93 5.05
CA ALA A 88 -11.19 8.71 6.37
C ALA A 88 -12.72 8.82 6.37
N THR A 89 -13.25 9.86 5.76
CA THR A 89 -14.72 10.08 5.70
C THR A 89 -15.41 8.93 4.97
N ILE A 90 -14.86 8.51 3.82
CA ILE A 90 -15.44 7.43 3.02
C ILE A 90 -15.28 6.08 3.72
N ALA A 91 -14.11 5.81 4.33
CA ALA A 91 -13.84 4.57 5.04
C ALA A 91 -14.77 4.38 6.25
N LEU A 92 -14.98 5.43 7.04
CA LEU A 92 -15.89 5.38 8.19
C LEU A 92 -17.34 5.17 7.74
N SER A 93 -17.79 5.85 6.68
CA SER A 93 -19.12 5.62 6.11
C SER A 93 -19.27 4.19 5.54
N ALA A 94 -18.21 3.64 4.90
CA ALA A 94 -18.21 2.26 4.43
C ALA A 94 -18.29 1.26 5.59
N ALA A 95 -17.58 1.51 6.69
CA ALA A 95 -17.64 0.69 7.89
C ALA A 95 -19.03 0.71 8.55
N GLU A 96 -19.67 1.87 8.65
CA GLU A 96 -21.05 2.01 9.13
C GLU A 96 -22.04 1.19 8.27
N ASN A 97 -21.80 1.12 6.97
CA ASN A 97 -22.58 0.30 6.03
C ASN A 97 -22.09 -1.16 5.95
N ARG A 98 -21.24 -1.61 6.90
CA ARG A 98 -20.76 -2.99 7.03
C ARG A 98 -20.04 -3.52 5.78
N LYS A 99 -19.32 -2.66 5.05
CA LYS A 99 -18.49 -3.08 3.92
C LYS A 99 -17.08 -3.44 4.39
N HIS A 100 -16.47 -4.48 3.82
CA HIS A 100 -15.04 -4.70 3.91
C HIS A 100 -14.31 -3.65 3.08
N LEU A 101 -13.07 -3.25 3.48
CA LEU A 101 -12.40 -2.10 2.88
C LEU A 101 -11.00 -2.45 2.38
N LEU A 102 -10.69 -2.08 1.14
CA LEU A 102 -9.34 -1.85 0.67
C LEU A 102 -9.19 -0.34 0.48
N ILE A 103 -8.29 0.27 1.22
CA ILE A 103 -8.05 1.72 1.18
C ILE A 103 -6.68 1.94 0.56
N GLU A 104 -6.63 2.74 -0.52
CA GLU A 104 -5.35 3.13 -1.11
C GLU A 104 -4.47 3.87 -0.10
N LYS A 105 -3.20 3.74 -0.29
CA LYS A 105 -2.21 4.44 0.54
C LYS A 105 -2.11 5.94 0.18
N PRO A 106 -1.82 6.81 1.16
CA PRO A 106 -1.83 6.56 2.61
C PRO A 106 -3.25 6.25 3.08
N ILE A 107 -3.38 5.45 4.15
CA ILE A 107 -4.72 5.05 4.67
C ILE A 107 -5.62 6.24 5.03
N ALA A 108 -5.02 7.37 5.47
CA ALA A 108 -5.68 8.62 5.80
C ALA A 108 -4.71 9.81 5.64
N ALA A 109 -5.19 11.04 5.79
CA ALA A 109 -4.37 12.24 5.71
C ALA A 109 -3.42 12.41 6.91
N ASN A 110 -3.81 11.90 8.07
CA ASN A 110 -3.06 11.97 9.34
C ASN A 110 -3.33 10.75 10.23
N THR A 111 -2.48 10.59 11.25
CA THR A 111 -2.54 9.43 12.16
C THR A 111 -3.80 9.41 13.03
N VAL A 112 -4.40 10.56 13.36
CA VAL A 112 -5.65 10.62 14.14
C VAL A 112 -6.80 9.99 13.35
N GLU A 113 -6.92 10.35 12.08
CA GLU A 113 -7.91 9.76 11.18
C GLU A 113 -7.65 8.27 10.95
N ALA A 114 -6.38 7.88 10.76
CA ALA A 114 -5.98 6.48 10.57
C ALA A 114 -6.35 5.62 11.79
N LYS A 115 -6.08 6.08 13.02
CA LYS A 115 -6.47 5.41 14.26
C LYS A 115 -7.98 5.18 14.32
N LYS A 116 -8.76 6.21 13.98
CA LYS A 116 -10.22 6.09 13.97
C LYS A 116 -10.72 5.04 12.97
N ILE A 117 -10.10 4.94 11.79
CA ILE A 117 -10.42 3.90 10.81
C ILE A 117 -10.12 2.53 11.39
N VAL A 118 -8.92 2.30 11.95
CA VAL A 118 -8.50 1.03 12.54
C VAL A 118 -9.48 0.61 13.63
N GLU A 119 -9.69 1.45 14.64
CA GLU A 119 -10.57 1.16 15.78
C GLU A 119 -12.01 0.85 15.35
N THR A 120 -12.55 1.64 14.40
CA THR A 120 -13.91 1.44 13.89
C THR A 120 -14.02 0.11 13.15
N CYS A 121 -13.09 -0.18 12.23
CA CYS A 121 -13.15 -1.42 11.45
C CYS A 121 -12.94 -2.66 12.31
N GLU A 122 -12.05 -2.62 13.29
CA GLU A 122 -11.83 -3.71 14.23
C GLU A 122 -13.06 -3.97 15.11
N SER A 123 -13.67 -2.91 15.67
CA SER A 123 -14.89 -3.04 16.48
C SER A 123 -16.08 -3.62 15.72
N LEU A 124 -16.08 -3.48 14.41
CA LEU A 124 -17.10 -3.99 13.49
C LEU A 124 -16.71 -5.32 12.83
N GLU A 125 -15.53 -5.89 13.18
CA GLU A 125 -14.98 -7.14 12.63
C GLU A 125 -14.85 -7.12 11.09
N LEU A 126 -14.58 -5.94 10.51
CA LEU A 126 -14.44 -5.77 9.07
C LEU A 126 -13.03 -6.12 8.61
N LYS A 127 -12.92 -6.87 7.53
CA LYS A 127 -11.64 -7.05 6.85
C LYS A 127 -11.25 -5.73 6.20
N THR A 128 -10.14 -5.16 6.66
CA THR A 128 -9.66 -3.87 6.19
C THR A 128 -8.19 -3.98 5.81
N MET A 129 -7.87 -3.58 4.59
CA MET A 129 -6.55 -3.66 4.01
C MET A 129 -6.10 -2.28 3.50
N THR A 130 -4.82 -1.96 3.68
CA THR A 130 -4.20 -0.79 3.05
C THR A 130 -3.51 -1.20 1.75
N GLY A 131 -3.61 -0.39 0.71
CA GLY A 131 -3.08 -0.66 -0.63
C GLY A 131 -1.54 -0.59 -0.71
N PHE A 132 -0.81 -1.39 0.08
CA PHE A 132 0.63 -1.55 -0.06
C PHE A 132 0.96 -2.61 -1.10
N ILE A 133 0.66 -2.28 -2.33
CA ILE A 133 0.81 -3.14 -3.51
C ILE A 133 2.19 -3.81 -3.63
N GLU A 134 3.26 -3.15 -3.15
CA GLU A 134 4.62 -3.67 -3.26
C GLU A 134 4.87 -4.90 -2.37
N ARG A 135 4.09 -5.13 -1.32
CA ARG A 135 4.14 -6.41 -0.57
C ARG A 135 3.63 -7.60 -1.41
N PHE A 136 2.86 -7.33 -2.46
CA PHE A 136 2.33 -8.33 -3.40
C PHE A 136 3.18 -8.47 -4.68
N ASN A 137 4.24 -7.69 -4.80
CA ASN A 137 5.21 -7.85 -5.87
C ASN A 137 5.95 -9.19 -5.71
N PRO A 138 5.95 -10.07 -6.72
CA PRO A 138 6.64 -11.36 -6.64
C PRO A 138 8.11 -11.26 -6.25
N GLY A 139 8.81 -10.22 -6.71
CA GLY A 139 10.19 -9.94 -6.31
C GLY A 139 10.30 -9.69 -4.80
N THR A 140 9.41 -8.87 -4.23
CA THR A 140 9.38 -8.62 -2.77
C THR A 140 9.16 -9.90 -1.98
N ARG A 141 8.21 -10.73 -2.37
CA ARG A 141 7.93 -12.01 -1.71
C ARG A 141 9.13 -12.95 -1.81
N ARG A 142 9.78 -12.98 -2.97
CA ARG A 142 11.00 -13.76 -3.16
C ARG A 142 12.15 -13.25 -2.31
N LEU A 143 12.34 -11.93 -2.22
CA LEU A 143 13.36 -11.33 -1.36
C LEU A 143 13.13 -11.69 0.11
N LYS A 144 11.88 -11.61 0.60
CA LYS A 144 11.53 -12.05 1.96
C LYS A 144 11.84 -13.52 2.22
N GLU A 145 11.57 -14.39 1.26
CA GLU A 145 11.94 -15.80 1.36
C GLU A 145 13.46 -16.01 1.45
N LEU A 146 14.25 -15.26 0.68
CA LEU A 146 15.72 -15.36 0.70
C LEU A 146 16.26 -14.93 2.07
N ILE A 147 15.72 -13.84 2.63
CA ILE A 147 16.04 -13.37 3.99
C ILE A 147 15.67 -14.45 5.02
N GLY A 148 14.44 -14.95 4.98
CA GLY A 148 13.96 -15.97 5.92
C GLY A 148 14.71 -17.31 5.85
N LYS A 149 15.27 -17.65 4.67
CA LYS A 149 16.15 -18.82 4.48
C LYS A 149 17.61 -18.59 4.91
N GLY A 150 17.93 -17.38 5.39
CA GLY A 150 19.28 -17.02 5.83
C GLY A 150 20.31 -16.88 4.70
N VAL A 151 19.87 -16.73 3.43
CA VAL A 151 20.78 -16.63 2.27
C VAL A 151 21.72 -15.43 2.38
N LEU A 152 21.26 -14.34 3.02
CA LEU A 152 22.05 -13.13 3.21
C LEU A 152 22.86 -13.15 4.53
N GLY A 153 22.67 -14.17 5.36
CA GLY A 153 23.17 -14.14 6.75
C GLY A 153 22.38 -13.16 7.62
N GLU A 154 23.00 -12.65 8.68
CA GLU A 154 22.40 -11.60 9.52
C GLU A 154 22.26 -10.30 8.73
N VAL A 155 21.02 -9.85 8.56
CA VAL A 155 20.70 -8.60 7.82
C VAL A 155 21.13 -7.38 8.64
N VAL A 156 21.84 -6.44 8.00
CA VAL A 156 22.36 -5.23 8.62
C VAL A 156 21.78 -3.96 8.00
N LEU A 157 21.71 -3.91 6.67
CA LEU A 157 21.31 -2.70 5.94
C LEU A 157 20.20 -3.00 4.95
N ALA A 158 19.30 -2.03 4.75
CA ALA A 158 18.46 -1.96 3.56
C ALA A 158 18.54 -0.56 2.95
N TYR A 159 18.50 -0.49 1.63
CA TYR A 159 18.48 0.78 0.89
C TYR A 159 17.43 0.74 -0.19
N ALA A 160 16.50 1.70 -0.13
CA ALA A 160 15.41 1.84 -1.09
C ALA A 160 15.58 3.12 -1.90
N ARG A 161 15.36 3.02 -3.23
CA ARG A 161 15.36 4.18 -4.14
C ARG A 161 14.07 4.22 -4.91
N ARG A 162 13.32 5.33 -4.74
CA ARG A 162 12.03 5.54 -5.39
C ARG A 162 11.97 6.90 -6.06
N LEU A 163 12.54 6.95 -7.26
CA LEU A 163 12.81 8.18 -8.00
C LEU A 163 11.98 8.22 -9.27
N ASN A 164 11.46 9.38 -9.61
CA ASN A 164 10.81 9.66 -10.89
C ASN A 164 10.63 11.17 -11.09
N ARG A 165 10.13 11.54 -12.26
CA ARG A 165 9.68 12.89 -12.50
C ARG A 165 8.34 13.14 -11.83
N TRP A 166 8.02 14.39 -11.49
CA TRP A 166 6.77 14.81 -10.87
C TRP A 166 5.56 14.13 -11.52
N PRO A 167 4.74 13.40 -10.76
CA PRO A 167 3.51 12.81 -11.28
C PRO A 167 2.36 13.83 -11.21
N GLU A 168 1.94 14.38 -12.34
CA GLU A 168 0.87 15.39 -12.45
C GLU A 168 -0.44 15.02 -11.75
N ARG A 169 -0.66 13.72 -11.48
CA ARG A 169 -1.85 13.19 -10.79
C ARG A 169 -1.89 13.46 -9.29
N ILE A 170 -0.77 13.89 -8.69
CA ILE A 170 -0.64 14.07 -7.23
C ILE A 170 -0.71 15.55 -6.90
N GLY A 171 -1.62 15.92 -6.02
CA GLY A 171 -1.81 17.32 -5.62
C GLY A 171 -2.13 17.52 -4.14
N ASP A 172 -2.26 16.43 -3.38
CA ASP A 172 -2.75 16.46 -2.01
C ASP A 172 -1.74 16.01 -0.94
N VAL A 173 -0.62 15.38 -1.36
CA VAL A 173 0.48 14.92 -0.48
C VAL A 173 1.84 15.08 -1.15
N GLY A 174 2.91 15.07 -0.35
CA GLY A 174 4.30 15.08 -0.84
C GLY A 174 4.88 13.69 -1.06
N VAL A 175 6.16 13.68 -1.47
CA VAL A 175 6.89 12.45 -1.85
C VAL A 175 7.01 11.45 -0.68
N VAL A 176 7.04 11.94 0.56
CA VAL A 176 7.11 11.10 1.77
C VAL A 176 5.86 10.23 1.89
N LYS A 177 4.68 10.85 1.83
CA LYS A 177 3.39 10.16 1.97
C LYS A 177 2.94 9.47 0.67
N ASP A 178 3.37 9.91 -0.52
CA ASP A 178 3.03 9.21 -1.76
C ASP A 178 3.99 8.09 -2.11
N SER A 179 5.28 8.36 -2.05
CA SER A 179 6.30 7.46 -2.60
C SER A 179 7.05 6.69 -1.51
N ALA A 180 7.72 7.39 -0.58
CA ALA A 180 8.57 6.78 0.44
C ALA A 180 7.80 5.87 1.41
N ILE A 181 6.51 6.11 1.63
CA ILE A 181 5.65 5.28 2.49
C ILE A 181 5.67 3.79 2.13
N HIS A 182 5.78 3.46 0.84
CA HIS A 182 5.93 2.07 0.39
C HIS A 182 7.21 1.42 0.90
N ASP A 183 8.31 2.19 0.91
CA ASP A 183 9.62 1.68 1.29
C ASP A 183 9.74 1.59 2.83
N PHE A 184 9.09 2.49 3.57
CA PHE A 184 8.95 2.37 5.02
C PHE A 184 8.18 1.10 5.40
N ASP A 185 7.07 0.85 4.73
CA ASP A 185 6.29 -0.37 4.93
C ASP A 185 7.07 -1.63 4.56
N LEU A 186 7.80 -1.61 3.45
CA LEU A 186 8.62 -2.75 3.02
C LEU A 186 9.75 -3.07 3.99
N MET A 187 10.41 -2.06 4.56
CA MET A 187 11.45 -2.30 5.57
C MET A 187 10.88 -2.97 6.81
N ARG A 188 9.71 -2.52 7.30
CA ARG A 188 8.99 -3.17 8.40
C ARG A 188 8.67 -4.64 8.05
N PHE A 189 8.12 -4.86 6.87
CA PHE A 189 7.75 -6.19 6.38
C PHE A 189 8.93 -7.14 6.22
N LEU A 190 10.04 -6.68 5.65
CA LEU A 190 11.22 -7.50 5.38
C LEU A 190 12.04 -7.77 6.65
N PHE A 191 12.15 -6.79 7.53
CA PHE A 191 12.88 -6.93 8.79
C PHE A 191 12.06 -7.58 9.91
N GLU A 192 10.72 -7.64 9.74
CA GLU A 192 9.77 -8.08 10.78
C GLU A 192 9.95 -7.31 12.09
N GLU A 193 10.29 -6.03 11.96
CA GLU A 193 10.56 -5.13 13.08
C GLU A 193 10.00 -3.73 12.78
N GLU A 194 9.65 -3.03 13.87
CA GLU A 194 9.29 -1.61 13.80
C GLU A 194 10.54 -0.73 13.94
N PRO A 195 10.66 0.37 13.18
CA PRO A 195 11.74 1.31 13.38
C PRO A 195 11.59 1.99 14.75
N VAL A 196 12.73 2.23 15.41
CA VAL A 196 12.79 2.90 16.71
C VAL A 196 12.85 4.41 16.56
N SER A 197 13.56 4.89 15.54
CA SER A 197 13.73 6.32 15.27
C SER A 197 14.09 6.56 13.80
N VAL A 198 13.86 7.79 13.37
CA VAL A 198 14.22 8.27 12.04
C VAL A 198 15.02 9.56 12.12
N PHE A 199 15.91 9.75 11.15
CA PHE A 199 16.54 11.04 10.84
C PHE A 199 16.32 11.31 9.36
N ALA A 200 15.87 12.52 9.01
CA ALA A 200 15.49 12.82 7.65
C ALA A 200 15.82 14.24 7.21
N ARG A 201 16.05 14.38 5.90
CA ARG A 201 16.05 15.64 5.19
C ARG A 201 15.04 15.55 4.06
N ALA A 202 14.02 16.41 4.07
CA ALA A 202 13.05 16.54 3.01
C ALA A 202 12.87 18.02 2.65
N GLY A 203 12.43 18.32 1.45
CA GLY A 203 12.20 19.69 1.04
C GLY A 203 11.44 19.78 -0.27
N SER A 204 11.07 21.01 -0.63
CA SER A 204 10.35 21.34 -1.86
C SER A 204 11.18 22.29 -2.70
N ILE A 205 11.39 21.95 -3.96
CA ILE A 205 12.06 22.79 -4.95
C ILE A 205 11.04 23.44 -5.89
N GLY A 206 10.06 22.66 -6.35
CA GLY A 206 9.11 23.13 -7.36
C GLY A 206 7.64 22.92 -7.02
N HIS A 207 7.31 22.33 -5.87
CA HIS A 207 5.95 21.94 -5.54
C HIS A 207 5.48 22.48 -4.17
N LYS A 208 4.18 22.38 -3.90
CA LYS A 208 3.57 22.80 -2.63
C LYS A 208 4.02 21.95 -1.44
N PHE A 209 4.24 20.66 -1.69
CA PHE A 209 4.69 19.68 -0.70
C PHE A 209 6.14 19.29 -1.00
N GLU A 210 6.77 18.52 -0.11
CA GLU A 210 8.12 18.00 -0.33
C GLU A 210 8.15 17.14 -1.60
N ASP A 211 9.16 17.40 -2.44
CA ASP A 211 9.41 16.69 -3.69
C ASP A 211 10.71 15.87 -3.68
N TYR A 212 11.43 15.89 -2.56
CA TYR A 212 12.54 14.99 -2.26
C TYR A 212 12.59 14.67 -0.77
N ALA A 213 13.09 13.50 -0.44
CA ALA A 213 13.36 13.05 0.92
C ALA A 213 14.51 12.03 0.94
N GLU A 214 15.42 12.23 1.91
CA GLU A 214 16.48 11.32 2.31
C GLU A 214 16.22 10.93 3.76
N VAL A 215 16.09 9.63 4.02
CA VAL A 215 15.67 9.13 5.33
C VAL A 215 16.60 8.02 5.79
N MET A 216 17.05 8.10 7.04
CA MET A 216 17.69 7.02 7.77
C MET A 216 16.73 6.52 8.85
N MET A 217 16.48 5.22 8.86
CA MET A 217 15.62 4.52 9.81
C MET A 217 16.46 3.60 10.69
N ARG A 218 16.41 3.78 11.99
CA ARG A 218 17.06 2.89 12.93
C ARG A 218 16.06 1.88 13.48
N PHE A 219 16.39 0.61 13.38
CA PHE A 219 15.67 -0.49 14.01
C PHE A 219 16.34 -0.93 15.31
N SER A 220 15.82 -1.96 15.96
CA SER A 220 16.52 -2.52 17.13
C SER A 220 17.83 -3.21 16.71
N GLY A 221 18.79 -3.27 17.62
CA GLY A 221 20.09 -3.87 17.33
C GLY A 221 20.88 -3.07 16.28
N ILE A 222 21.39 -3.77 15.26
CA ILE A 222 22.30 -3.19 14.24
C ILE A 222 21.60 -2.79 12.93
N LYS A 223 20.33 -3.14 12.74
CA LYS A 223 19.64 -2.92 11.48
C LYS A 223 19.37 -1.43 11.20
N THR A 224 19.70 -1.01 10.01
CA THR A 224 19.46 0.36 9.53
C THR A 224 18.87 0.34 8.13
N GLY A 225 17.86 1.16 7.90
CA GLY A 225 17.25 1.39 6.60
C GLY A 225 17.56 2.78 6.06
N PHE A 226 17.74 2.89 4.75
CA PHE A 226 17.88 4.16 4.06
C PHE A 226 16.84 4.25 2.94
N VAL A 227 16.19 5.40 2.80
CA VAL A 227 15.21 5.65 1.75
C VAL A 227 15.56 6.96 1.03
N GLU A 228 15.77 6.86 -0.27
CA GLU A 228 15.87 7.98 -1.19
C GLU A 228 14.59 8.04 -2.02
N ALA A 229 13.82 9.11 -1.89
CA ALA A 229 12.60 9.32 -2.66
C ALA A 229 12.58 10.73 -3.25
N ASN A 230 12.37 10.86 -4.57
CA ASN A 230 12.22 12.18 -5.18
C ASN A 230 11.41 12.17 -6.49
N TRP A 231 10.90 13.34 -6.83
CA TRP A 231 10.21 13.62 -8.09
C TRP A 231 11.02 14.54 -9.02
N LEU A 232 12.32 14.59 -8.81
CA LEU A 232 13.25 15.46 -9.53
C LEU A 232 14.03 14.70 -10.61
N THR A 233 14.08 13.38 -10.51
CA THR A 233 14.86 12.51 -11.39
C THR A 233 14.13 12.28 -12.72
N PRO A 234 14.78 12.46 -13.88
CA PRO A 234 14.13 12.33 -15.18
C PRO A 234 13.70 10.89 -15.51
N HIS A 235 14.36 9.89 -14.93
CA HIS A 235 14.08 8.48 -15.14
C HIS A 235 13.43 7.85 -13.90
N LYS A 236 12.55 6.87 -14.15
CA LYS A 236 11.95 6.08 -13.08
C LYS A 236 12.96 5.06 -12.55
N VAL A 237 13.32 5.17 -11.26
CA VAL A 237 14.12 4.20 -10.52
C VAL A 237 13.28 3.61 -9.41
N ARG A 238 13.25 2.30 -9.30
CA ARG A 238 12.48 1.55 -8.29
C ARG A 238 13.30 0.36 -7.85
N THR A 239 14.24 0.57 -6.91
CA THR A 239 15.14 -0.48 -6.45
C THR A 239 15.12 -0.61 -4.94
N PHE A 240 15.44 -1.81 -4.47
CA PHE A 240 15.55 -2.14 -3.07
C PHE A 240 16.72 -3.11 -2.88
N SER A 241 17.68 -2.76 -2.03
CA SER A 241 18.78 -3.67 -1.70
C SER A 241 18.77 -4.02 -0.21
N VAL A 242 19.17 -5.24 0.10
CA VAL A 242 19.35 -5.73 1.45
C VAL A 242 20.73 -6.34 1.58
N THR A 243 21.51 -5.82 2.52
CA THR A 243 22.86 -6.29 2.82
C THR A 243 22.86 -7.06 4.14
N GLY A 244 23.29 -8.30 4.07
CA GLY A 244 23.60 -9.14 5.22
C GLY A 244 25.09 -9.41 5.33
N ARG A 245 25.48 -10.22 6.32
CA ARG A 245 26.89 -10.58 6.54
C ARG A 245 27.48 -11.45 5.45
N GLU A 246 26.64 -12.26 4.77
CA GLU A 246 27.08 -13.25 3.79
C GLU A 246 26.86 -12.81 2.34
N ALA A 247 25.86 -11.97 2.09
CA ALA A 247 25.52 -11.53 0.75
C ALA A 247 24.71 -10.23 0.74
N ILE A 248 24.66 -9.60 -0.44
CA ILE A 248 23.71 -8.53 -0.76
C ILE A 248 22.69 -9.08 -1.78
N ALA A 249 21.43 -8.68 -1.62
CA ALA A 249 20.38 -8.88 -2.61
C ALA A 249 19.88 -7.54 -3.13
N GLU A 250 19.87 -7.36 -4.44
CA GLU A 250 19.32 -6.20 -5.12
C GLU A 250 18.08 -6.59 -5.91
N MET A 251 17.00 -5.83 -5.74
CA MET A 251 15.73 -6.03 -6.41
C MET A 251 15.32 -4.79 -7.19
N ASP A 252 14.90 -4.99 -8.42
CA ASP A 252 14.20 -3.99 -9.24
C ASP A 252 12.71 -4.31 -9.27
N PHE A 253 11.86 -3.37 -8.79
CA PHE A 253 10.42 -3.57 -8.68
C PHE A 253 9.70 -3.65 -10.03
N ILE A 254 10.26 -3.06 -11.09
CA ILE A 254 9.63 -2.99 -12.40
C ILE A 254 9.80 -4.31 -13.13
N SER A 255 11.04 -4.78 -13.22
CA SER A 255 11.36 -6.09 -13.81
C SER A 255 11.09 -7.25 -12.87
N GLN A 256 10.97 -6.97 -11.57
CA GLN A 256 10.85 -7.94 -10.47
C GLN A 256 12.10 -8.84 -10.32
N GLN A 257 13.20 -8.51 -10.96
CA GLN A 257 14.44 -9.27 -10.88
C GLN A 257 15.12 -9.08 -9.53
N ILE A 258 15.74 -10.16 -9.04
CA ILE A 258 16.59 -10.14 -7.85
C ILE A 258 17.96 -10.68 -8.24
N VAL A 259 18.98 -9.92 -7.95
CA VAL A 259 20.38 -10.32 -8.04
C VAL A 259 20.91 -10.52 -6.63
N VAL A 260 21.53 -11.66 -6.38
CA VAL A 260 22.22 -11.95 -5.11
C VAL A 260 23.71 -12.09 -5.41
N GLU A 261 24.50 -11.32 -4.70
CA GLU A 261 25.96 -11.32 -4.81
C GLU A 261 26.58 -11.68 -3.45
N ASN A 262 27.50 -12.60 -3.44
CA ASN A 262 28.35 -12.96 -2.32
C ASN A 262 29.82 -12.96 -2.79
N VAL A 263 30.76 -13.33 -1.91
CA VAL A 263 32.21 -13.30 -2.21
C VAL A 263 32.64 -14.26 -3.33
N SER A 264 31.82 -15.23 -3.70
CA SER A 264 32.16 -16.26 -4.68
C SER A 264 31.37 -16.19 -5.97
N GLU A 265 30.16 -15.62 -5.97
CA GLU A 265 29.29 -15.61 -7.14
C GLU A 265 28.31 -14.44 -7.16
N ILE A 266 27.87 -14.12 -8.38
CA ILE A 266 26.70 -13.26 -8.63
C ILE A 266 25.63 -14.14 -9.29
N SER A 267 24.43 -14.17 -8.73
CA SER A 267 23.34 -15.01 -9.24
C SER A 267 22.01 -14.27 -9.34
N THR A 268 21.33 -14.42 -10.48
CA THR A 268 19.96 -13.94 -10.63
C THR A 268 18.98 -14.96 -10.09
N LYS A 269 18.14 -14.57 -9.14
CA LYS A 269 17.11 -15.47 -8.56
C LYS A 269 15.86 -15.41 -9.41
N LYS A 270 15.52 -16.52 -10.03
CA LYS A 270 14.33 -16.65 -10.90
C LYS A 270 13.06 -16.79 -10.06
N HIS A 271 11.99 -16.17 -10.52
CA HIS A 271 10.60 -16.36 -10.10
C HIS A 271 9.68 -15.96 -11.25
N GLU A 272 8.42 -16.32 -11.19
CA GLU A 272 7.45 -15.93 -12.21
C GLU A 272 7.05 -14.46 -12.00
N TRP A 273 7.00 -13.72 -13.10
CA TRP A 273 6.46 -12.37 -13.09
C TRP A 273 4.96 -12.38 -12.81
N GLY A 274 4.48 -11.46 -12.01
CA GLY A 274 3.06 -11.32 -11.72
C GLY A 274 2.64 -9.87 -11.56
N GLU A 275 1.42 -9.56 -11.92
CA GLU A 275 0.86 -8.23 -11.69
C GLU A 275 0.53 -8.03 -10.20
N PRO A 276 1.24 -7.13 -9.47
CA PRO A 276 1.06 -6.99 -8.03
C PRO A 276 -0.37 -6.63 -7.62
N LEU A 277 -1.03 -5.71 -8.35
CA LEU A 277 -2.42 -5.34 -8.07
C LEU A 277 -3.39 -6.52 -8.21
N LYS A 278 -3.15 -7.38 -9.18
CA LYS A 278 -3.98 -8.59 -9.38
C LYS A 278 -3.81 -9.58 -8.24
N ILE A 279 -2.58 -9.73 -7.73
CA ILE A 279 -2.26 -10.58 -6.59
C ILE A 279 -2.90 -10.00 -5.32
N GLU A 280 -2.78 -8.69 -5.10
CA GLU A 280 -3.35 -7.96 -3.97
C GLU A 280 -4.86 -8.10 -3.88
N LEU A 281 -5.58 -7.80 -4.97
CA LEU A 281 -7.04 -7.85 -5.01
C LEU A 281 -7.58 -9.29 -4.88
N ARG A 282 -6.89 -10.27 -5.49
CA ARG A 282 -7.21 -11.69 -5.28
C ARG A 282 -7.01 -12.10 -3.82
N HIS A 283 -5.90 -11.69 -3.21
CA HIS A 283 -5.63 -11.96 -1.79
C HIS A 283 -6.73 -11.38 -0.91
N PHE A 284 -7.14 -10.12 -1.14
CA PHE A 284 -8.19 -9.49 -0.35
C PHE A 284 -9.54 -10.19 -0.51
N ALA A 285 -9.93 -10.53 -1.74
CA ALA A 285 -11.16 -11.29 -2.01
C ALA A 285 -11.17 -12.65 -1.29
N ASN A 286 -10.06 -13.39 -1.36
CA ASN A 286 -9.91 -14.66 -0.66
C ASN A 286 -9.96 -14.50 0.86
N THR A 287 -9.30 -13.47 1.40
CA THR A 287 -9.35 -13.15 2.84
C THR A 287 -10.78 -12.90 3.34
N ILE A 288 -11.60 -12.18 2.55
CA ILE A 288 -13.01 -11.95 2.89
C ILE A 288 -13.80 -13.26 2.84
N ARG A 289 -13.59 -14.07 1.81
CA ARG A 289 -14.30 -15.33 1.63
C ARG A 289 -13.95 -16.34 2.72
N ASP A 290 -12.68 -16.49 3.03
CA ASP A 290 -12.15 -17.54 3.91
C ASP A 290 -12.11 -17.12 5.39
N GLY A 291 -12.37 -15.83 5.68
CA GLY A 291 -12.43 -15.29 7.05
C GLY A 291 -11.07 -15.00 7.69
N GLY A 292 -9.97 -15.05 6.92
CA GLY A 292 -8.61 -14.83 7.39
C GLY A 292 -8.27 -13.38 7.76
N THR A 293 -6.99 -13.12 8.05
CA THR A 293 -6.43 -11.78 8.24
C THR A 293 -5.69 -11.38 6.96
N PRO A 294 -5.85 -10.15 6.45
CA PRO A 294 -5.09 -9.68 5.30
C PRO A 294 -3.57 -9.64 5.60
N ASP A 295 -2.74 -9.96 4.61
CA ASP A 295 -1.27 -9.83 4.70
C ASP A 295 -0.82 -8.37 4.93
N VAL A 296 -1.67 -7.42 4.54
CA VAL A 296 -1.53 -5.99 4.82
C VAL A 296 -2.77 -5.53 5.55
N THR A 297 -2.63 -5.07 6.78
CA THR A 297 -3.75 -4.65 7.61
C THR A 297 -3.96 -3.13 7.54
N ALA A 298 -5.07 -2.63 8.09
CA ALA A 298 -5.25 -1.20 8.36
C ALA A 298 -4.20 -0.68 9.36
N HIS A 299 -3.79 -1.53 10.31
CA HIS A 299 -2.75 -1.20 11.27
C HIS A 299 -1.39 -0.97 10.59
N ASP A 300 -1.04 -1.75 9.55
CA ASP A 300 0.17 -1.49 8.74
C ASP A 300 0.10 -0.11 8.08
N GLY A 301 -1.08 0.29 7.61
CA GLY A 301 -1.31 1.63 7.06
C GLY A 301 -1.09 2.74 8.09
N LEU A 302 -1.59 2.56 9.31
CA LEU A 302 -1.37 3.48 10.42
C LEU A 302 0.12 3.57 10.76
N ARG A 303 0.81 2.43 10.93
CA ARG A 303 2.23 2.39 11.27
C ARG A 303 3.11 3.09 10.23
N ALA A 304 2.85 2.84 8.95
CA ALA A 304 3.58 3.52 7.87
C ALA A 304 3.33 5.04 7.86
N LEU A 305 2.11 5.48 8.18
CA LEU A 305 1.78 6.90 8.28
C LEU A 305 2.44 7.56 9.51
N GLU A 306 2.52 6.88 10.64
CA GLU A 306 3.28 7.35 11.83
C GLU A 306 4.76 7.55 11.50
N ILE A 307 5.36 6.66 10.71
CA ILE A 307 6.73 6.84 10.21
C ILE A 307 6.82 8.08 9.31
N CYS A 308 5.87 8.28 8.38
CA CYS A 308 5.85 9.48 7.54
C CYS A 308 5.80 10.77 8.36
N GLU A 309 4.98 10.82 9.41
CA GLU A 309 4.88 12.00 10.28
C GLU A 309 6.18 12.24 11.06
N ALA A 310 6.82 11.17 11.59
CA ALA A 310 8.12 11.27 12.24
C ALA A 310 9.22 11.75 11.28
N VAL A 311 9.21 11.30 10.02
CA VAL A 311 10.13 11.74 8.95
C VAL A 311 9.96 13.24 8.67
N LEU A 312 8.72 13.70 8.50
CA LEU A 312 8.44 15.12 8.26
C LEU A 312 8.82 15.99 9.47
N GLN A 313 8.56 15.51 10.68
CA GLN A 313 8.98 16.17 11.91
C GLN A 313 10.52 16.25 12.00
N SER A 314 11.23 15.15 11.75
CA SER A 314 12.70 15.12 11.75
C SER A 314 13.29 16.10 10.75
N SER A 315 12.73 16.15 9.55
CA SER A 315 13.17 17.11 8.53
C SER A 315 12.92 18.56 8.94
N ALA A 316 11.83 18.85 9.64
CA ALA A 316 11.50 20.20 10.08
C ALA A 316 12.37 20.68 11.25
N THR A 317 12.74 19.77 12.16
CA THR A 317 13.53 20.09 13.36
C THR A 317 15.04 19.93 13.16
N GLY A 318 15.46 19.10 12.22
CA GLY A 318 16.86 18.68 12.03
C GLY A 318 17.35 17.69 13.11
N GLU A 319 16.41 17.05 13.84
CA GLU A 319 16.71 16.14 14.95
C GLU A 319 16.27 14.70 14.64
N VAL A 320 16.84 13.76 15.40
CA VAL A 320 16.36 12.37 15.41
C VAL A 320 14.99 12.31 16.10
N VAL A 321 13.99 11.77 15.45
CA VAL A 321 12.63 11.61 15.98
C VAL A 321 12.34 10.14 16.26
N SER A 322 11.83 9.86 17.46
CA SER A 322 11.36 8.52 17.83
C SER A 322 10.06 8.18 17.10
N VAL A 323 9.97 6.97 16.58
CA VAL A 323 8.71 6.45 16.02
C VAL A 323 7.88 5.89 17.16
N PRO A 324 6.59 6.25 17.30
CA PRO A 324 5.70 5.67 18.31
C PRO A 324 5.73 4.13 18.24
N ARG A 325 5.50 3.45 19.37
CA ARG A 325 5.43 1.97 19.44
C ARG A 325 4.00 1.49 19.46
#